data_42dacc5b2e1dfe2d1f705f8e68fa95d2
#
_entry.id   42dacc5b2e1dfe2d1f705f8e68fa95d2
#
_cell.length_a   1.000
_cell.length_b   1.000
_cell.length_c   1.000
_cell.angle_alpha   90.00
_cell.angle_beta   90.00
_cell.angle_gamma   90.00
#
_symmetry.space_group_name_H-M   'P 1'
#
loop_
_entity.id
_entity.type
_entity.pdbx_description
1 polymer ?
#
loop_
_entity_poly.entity_id
_entity_poly.type
_entity_poly.pdbx_seq_one_letter_code
_entity_poly.pdbx_strand_id
1 'polypeptide(L)'
;MRSQARSRIVAAMRRAFIWISLVLAVVVVVGIVLQLYFIAAWVFGSADALDAHKAVGGAVVHPAEVLVFLVALVSWWRNWRNIAWSFALALIGTIQIFTVGDLGNPGDAWVHGLHGGLVLFVVAFAAYIARREARALGLLRP
;
A
#
# COMPACT_ATOMS: atom_id res chain seq x y z
N MET A 1 28.52 13.12 26.27
CA MET A 1 27.79 11.85 26.46
C MET A 1 26.30 11.95 26.08
N ARG A 2 25.54 12.97 26.47
CA ARG A 2 24.08 13.12 26.16
C ARG A 2 23.77 13.22 24.66
N SER A 3 24.61 13.87 23.84
CA SER A 3 24.42 14.02 22.39
C SER A 3 24.48 12.68 21.64
N GLN A 4 25.42 11.81 21.99
CA GLN A 4 25.56 10.50 21.34
C GLN A 4 24.41 9.53 21.69
N ALA A 5 23.92 9.58 22.94
CA ALA A 5 22.76 8.78 23.35
C ALA A 5 21.50 9.20 22.56
N ARG A 6 21.26 10.49 22.41
CA ARG A 6 20.12 11.03 21.62
C ARG A 6 20.18 10.61 20.14
N SER A 7 21.35 10.66 19.52
CA SER A 7 21.50 10.26 18.11
C SER A 7 21.23 8.77 17.90
N ARG A 8 21.64 7.89 18.83
CA ARG A 8 21.37 6.44 18.76
C ARG A 8 19.88 6.14 18.91
N ILE A 9 19.17 6.83 19.80
CA ILE A 9 17.71 6.66 19.96
C ILE A 9 16.97 7.05 18.68
N VAL A 10 17.31 8.21 18.09
CA VAL A 10 16.69 8.66 16.84
C VAL A 10 16.95 7.66 15.69
N ALA A 11 18.17 7.14 15.58
CA ALA A 11 18.50 6.14 14.58
C ALA A 11 17.73 4.83 14.77
N ALA A 12 17.59 4.35 16.01
CA ALA A 12 16.83 3.15 16.33
C ALA A 12 15.33 3.32 16.03
N MET A 13 14.74 4.45 16.41
CA MET A 13 13.35 4.79 16.08
C MET A 13 13.12 4.82 14.58
N ARG A 14 13.97 5.52 13.83
CA ARG A 14 13.87 5.57 12.38
C ARG A 14 13.92 4.17 11.76
N ARG A 15 14.82 3.31 12.23
CA ARG A 15 14.93 1.93 11.75
C ARG A 15 13.65 1.12 12.03
N ALA A 16 13.03 1.29 13.21
CA ALA A 16 11.75 0.65 13.53
C ALA A 16 10.63 1.10 12.58
N PHE A 17 10.51 2.40 12.31
CA PHE A 17 9.53 2.92 11.34
C PHE A 17 9.77 2.42 9.92
N ILE A 18 11.03 2.25 9.48
CA ILE A 18 11.35 1.65 8.17
C ILE A 18 10.88 0.18 8.13
N TRP A 19 11.07 -0.60 9.21
CA TRP A 19 10.53 -1.96 9.31
C TRP A 19 9.00 -1.99 9.22
N ILE A 20 8.31 -1.11 9.93
CA ILE A 20 6.84 -1.00 9.87
C ILE A 20 6.41 -0.67 8.44
N SER A 21 7.06 0.29 7.77
CA SER A 21 6.77 0.65 6.38
C SER A 21 6.98 -0.54 5.42
N LEU A 22 8.05 -1.32 5.60
CA LEU A 22 8.31 -2.53 4.82
C LEU A 22 7.19 -3.56 4.97
N VAL A 23 6.81 -3.87 6.22
CA VAL A 23 5.74 -4.85 6.50
C VAL A 23 4.43 -4.38 5.87
N LEU A 24 4.05 -3.12 6.06
CA LEU A 24 2.83 -2.56 5.48
C LEU A 24 2.84 -2.60 3.95
N ALA A 25 3.96 -2.26 3.30
CA ALA A 25 4.08 -2.33 1.85
C ALA A 25 3.96 -3.78 1.33
N VAL A 26 4.50 -4.77 2.06
CA VAL A 26 4.31 -6.19 1.74
C VAL A 26 2.84 -6.60 1.95
N VAL A 27 2.18 -6.13 3.00
CA VAL A 27 0.74 -6.37 3.23
C VAL A 27 -0.09 -5.83 2.07
N VAL A 28 0.22 -4.65 1.53
CA VAL A 28 -0.45 -4.11 0.33
C VAL A 28 -0.26 -5.06 -0.85
N VAL A 29 0.97 -5.48 -1.17
CA VAL A 29 1.24 -6.38 -2.31
C VAL A 29 0.47 -7.71 -2.16
N VAL A 30 0.55 -8.34 -0.99
CA VAL A 30 -0.14 -9.60 -0.72
C VAL A 30 -1.67 -9.39 -0.75
N GLY A 31 -2.14 -8.31 -0.16
CA GLY A 31 -3.56 -7.94 -0.17
C GLY A 31 -4.10 -7.78 -1.59
N ILE A 32 -3.36 -7.15 -2.50
CA ILE A 32 -3.77 -7.03 -3.91
C ILE A 32 -3.81 -8.41 -4.60
N VAL A 33 -2.88 -9.30 -4.33
CA VAL A 33 -2.95 -10.68 -4.87
C VAL A 33 -4.24 -11.39 -4.41
N LEU A 34 -4.61 -11.24 -3.13
CA LEU A 34 -5.87 -11.76 -2.62
C LEU A 34 -7.09 -11.08 -3.25
N GLN A 35 -7.04 -9.78 -3.49
CA GLN A 35 -8.07 -9.01 -4.18
C GLN A 35 -8.32 -9.56 -5.60
N LEU A 36 -7.26 -9.82 -6.35
CA LEU A 36 -7.35 -10.41 -7.69
C LEU A 36 -7.94 -11.83 -7.65
N TYR A 37 -7.56 -12.62 -6.64
CA TYR A 37 -8.13 -13.95 -6.43
C TYR A 37 -9.64 -13.86 -6.15
N PHE A 38 -10.08 -13.01 -5.24
CA PHE A 38 -11.48 -12.89 -4.88
C PHE A 38 -12.34 -12.37 -6.03
N ILE A 39 -11.86 -11.39 -6.80
CA ILE A 39 -12.63 -10.90 -7.95
C ILE A 39 -12.73 -11.97 -9.05
N ALA A 40 -11.66 -12.74 -9.27
CA ALA A 40 -11.70 -13.86 -10.20
C ALA A 40 -12.70 -14.93 -9.72
N ALA A 41 -12.64 -15.33 -8.44
CA ALA A 41 -13.58 -16.30 -7.87
C ALA A 41 -15.03 -15.84 -8.01
N TRP A 42 -15.31 -14.56 -7.80
CA TRP A 42 -16.64 -13.98 -7.99
C TRP A 42 -17.09 -14.07 -9.45
N VAL A 43 -16.23 -13.72 -10.41
CA VAL A 43 -16.53 -13.82 -11.85
C VAL A 43 -16.85 -15.27 -12.26
N PHE A 44 -16.23 -16.25 -11.62
CA PHE A 44 -16.48 -17.67 -11.85
C PHE A 44 -17.61 -18.26 -10.97
N GLY A 45 -18.42 -17.42 -10.31
CA GLY A 45 -19.68 -17.80 -9.67
C GLY A 45 -19.65 -17.96 -8.14
N SER A 46 -18.54 -17.60 -7.46
CA SER A 46 -18.51 -17.60 -5.99
C SER A 46 -19.17 -16.32 -5.46
N ALA A 47 -20.40 -16.42 -4.95
CA ALA A 47 -21.15 -15.24 -4.48
C ALA A 47 -20.46 -14.50 -3.33
N ASP A 48 -19.88 -15.21 -2.37
CA ASP A 48 -19.25 -14.62 -1.17
C ASP A 48 -17.91 -13.95 -1.47
N ALA A 49 -17.30 -14.25 -2.62
CA ALA A 49 -15.98 -13.74 -2.97
C ALA A 49 -15.97 -12.22 -3.19
N LEU A 50 -17.09 -11.63 -3.64
CA LEU A 50 -17.20 -10.17 -3.78
C LEU A 50 -17.16 -9.46 -2.42
N ASP A 51 -17.83 -10.03 -1.42
CA ASP A 51 -17.82 -9.46 -0.05
C ASP A 51 -16.42 -9.60 0.59
N ALA A 52 -15.75 -10.73 0.36
CA ALA A 52 -14.34 -10.89 0.77
C ALA A 52 -13.42 -9.88 0.06
N HIS A 53 -13.63 -9.62 -1.24
CA HIS A 53 -12.92 -8.58 -1.98
C HIS A 53 -13.11 -7.20 -1.33
N LYS A 54 -14.35 -6.79 -1.06
CA LYS A 54 -14.67 -5.51 -0.42
C LYS A 54 -14.05 -5.41 0.98
N ALA A 55 -14.16 -6.47 1.78
CA ALA A 55 -13.65 -6.50 3.15
C ALA A 55 -12.11 -6.36 3.17
N VAL A 56 -11.39 -7.14 2.37
CA VAL A 56 -9.92 -7.08 2.31
C VAL A 56 -9.47 -5.74 1.72
N GLY A 57 -10.12 -5.23 0.68
CA GLY A 57 -9.79 -3.94 0.08
C GLY A 57 -9.95 -2.79 1.06
N GLY A 58 -11.12 -2.68 1.70
CA GLY A 58 -11.46 -1.58 2.58
C GLY A 58 -10.81 -1.66 3.97
N ALA A 59 -10.71 -2.86 4.56
CA ALA A 59 -10.24 -3.01 5.93
C ALA A 59 -8.73 -3.35 6.07
N VAL A 60 -8.07 -3.81 5.00
CA VAL A 60 -6.66 -4.21 5.06
C VAL A 60 -5.81 -3.40 4.10
N VAL A 61 -6.11 -3.46 2.79
CA VAL A 61 -5.25 -2.87 1.75
C VAL A 61 -5.21 -1.35 1.90
N HIS A 62 -6.36 -0.69 1.84
CA HIS A 62 -6.40 0.77 1.89
C HIS A 62 -5.86 1.37 3.20
N PRO A 63 -6.20 0.87 4.39
CA PRO A 63 -5.55 1.33 5.62
C PRO A 63 -4.03 1.14 5.61
N ALA A 64 -3.52 0.03 5.05
CA ALA A 64 -2.08 -0.19 4.95
C ALA A 64 -1.41 0.84 4.02
N GLU A 65 -2.02 1.20 2.89
CA GLU A 65 -1.52 2.25 1.97
C GLU A 65 -1.40 3.61 2.67
N VAL A 66 -2.45 4.01 3.41
CA VAL A 66 -2.45 5.26 4.20
C VAL A 66 -1.37 5.22 5.28
N LEU A 67 -1.26 4.10 6.01
CA LEU A 67 -0.27 3.94 7.07
C LEU A 67 1.17 3.96 6.52
N VAL A 68 1.44 3.41 5.33
CA VAL A 68 2.74 3.54 4.64
C VAL A 68 3.11 5.01 4.47
N PHE A 69 2.18 5.85 4.06
CA PHE A 69 2.42 7.29 3.91
C PHE A 69 2.68 7.97 5.27
N LEU A 70 1.84 7.71 6.28
CA LEU A 70 2.02 8.32 7.61
C LEU A 70 3.36 7.93 8.24
N VAL A 71 3.74 6.66 8.12
CA VAL A 71 5.04 6.16 8.59
C VAL A 71 6.20 6.80 7.83
N ALA A 72 6.04 7.05 6.52
CA ALA A 72 7.06 7.70 5.71
C ALA A 72 7.35 9.15 6.16
N LEU A 73 6.37 9.88 6.68
CA LEU A 73 6.56 11.22 7.24
C LEU A 73 7.59 11.23 8.39
N VAL A 74 7.67 10.13 9.15
CA VAL A 74 8.61 9.98 10.26
C VAL A 74 9.93 9.37 9.79
N SER A 75 9.87 8.23 9.08
CA SER A 75 11.06 7.45 8.69
C SER A 75 11.93 8.17 7.67
N TRP A 76 11.31 8.96 6.78
CA TRP A 76 11.98 9.68 5.70
C TRP A 76 11.93 11.22 5.87
N TRP A 77 11.82 11.69 7.10
CA TRP A 77 11.86 13.11 7.41
C TRP A 77 13.01 13.81 6.65
N ARG A 78 12.68 14.88 5.92
CA ARG A 78 13.59 15.64 5.02
C ARG A 78 13.98 14.94 3.70
N ASN A 79 13.59 13.69 3.45
CA ASN A 79 13.70 13.05 2.15
C ASN A 79 12.32 13.06 1.46
N TRP A 80 11.96 14.21 0.96
CA TRP A 80 10.64 14.46 0.42
C TRP A 80 10.31 13.59 -0.80
N ARG A 81 11.33 13.16 -1.57
CA ARG A 81 11.15 12.22 -2.67
C ARG A 81 10.59 10.87 -2.18
N ASN A 82 11.09 10.36 -1.07
CA ASN A 82 10.60 9.10 -0.50
C ASN A 82 9.21 9.25 0.11
N ILE A 83 8.91 10.42 0.70
CA ILE A 83 7.55 10.75 1.19
C ILE A 83 6.57 10.84 0.01
N ALA A 84 6.95 11.48 -1.11
CA ALA A 84 6.11 11.62 -2.29
C ALA A 84 5.70 10.28 -2.90
N TRP A 85 6.59 9.29 -2.97
CA TRP A 85 6.23 7.95 -3.43
C TRP A 85 5.21 7.26 -2.52
N SER A 86 5.37 7.41 -1.20
CA SER A 86 4.43 6.85 -0.23
C SER A 86 3.08 7.58 -0.27
N PHE A 87 3.10 8.90 -0.49
CA PHE A 87 1.89 9.68 -0.73
C PHE A 87 1.18 9.27 -2.01
N ALA A 88 1.91 9.04 -3.11
CA ALA A 88 1.34 8.59 -4.37
C ALA A 88 0.63 7.23 -4.23
N LEU A 89 1.21 6.29 -3.45
CA LEU A 89 0.54 5.03 -3.12
C LEU A 89 -0.79 5.26 -2.41
N ALA A 90 -0.81 6.04 -1.33
CA ALA A 90 -2.02 6.34 -0.55
C ALA A 90 -3.06 7.09 -1.40
N LEU A 91 -2.63 8.03 -2.23
CA LEU A 91 -3.51 8.80 -3.11
C LEU A 91 -4.19 7.90 -4.15
N ILE A 92 -3.44 7.03 -4.84
CA ILE A 92 -4.00 6.12 -5.85
C ILE A 92 -4.93 5.10 -5.20
N GLY A 93 -4.57 4.54 -4.04
CA GLY A 93 -5.45 3.65 -3.28
C GLY A 93 -6.75 4.35 -2.87
N THR A 94 -6.68 5.61 -2.44
CA THR A 94 -7.88 6.41 -2.13
C THR A 94 -8.74 6.63 -3.38
N ILE A 95 -8.15 7.04 -4.50
CA ILE A 95 -8.87 7.19 -5.78
C ILE A 95 -9.53 5.86 -6.18
N GLN A 96 -8.83 4.75 -6.02
CA GLN A 96 -9.32 3.42 -6.37
C GLN A 96 -10.59 3.05 -5.58
N ILE A 97 -10.69 3.38 -4.29
CA ILE A 97 -11.91 3.17 -3.51
C ILE A 97 -13.08 4.01 -4.02
N PHE A 98 -12.83 5.26 -4.39
CA PHE A 98 -13.88 6.13 -4.92
C PHE A 98 -14.29 5.79 -6.36
N THR A 99 -13.51 4.99 -7.09
CA THR A 99 -13.81 4.54 -8.46
C THR A 99 -14.43 3.15 -8.53
N VAL A 100 -15.04 2.66 -7.45
CA VAL A 100 -15.70 1.35 -7.46
C VAL A 100 -16.94 1.34 -8.35
N GLY A 101 -17.72 2.44 -8.37
CA GLY A 101 -18.95 2.52 -9.14
C GLY A 101 -20.05 1.59 -8.63
N ASP A 102 -21.16 1.53 -9.37
CA ASP A 102 -22.28 0.59 -9.11
C ASP A 102 -22.16 -0.62 -10.04
N LEU A 103 -21.88 -1.80 -9.48
CA LEU A 103 -21.74 -3.05 -10.24
C LEU A 103 -23.02 -3.45 -11.00
N GLY A 104 -24.17 -2.95 -10.56
CA GLY A 104 -25.47 -3.18 -11.24
C GLY A 104 -25.73 -2.24 -12.42
N ASN A 105 -24.93 -1.18 -12.58
CA ASN A 105 -25.13 -0.17 -13.62
C ASN A 105 -24.20 -0.40 -14.82
N PRO A 106 -24.73 -0.79 -16.00
CA PRO A 106 -23.92 -0.95 -17.20
C PRO A 106 -23.14 0.32 -17.64
N GLY A 107 -23.63 1.51 -17.25
CA GLY A 107 -22.97 2.78 -17.51
C GLY A 107 -21.65 2.95 -16.76
N ASP A 108 -21.43 2.20 -15.69
CA ASP A 108 -20.23 2.27 -14.85
C ASP A 108 -19.14 1.27 -15.25
N ALA A 109 -19.31 0.52 -16.34
CA ALA A 109 -18.34 -0.49 -16.79
C ALA A 109 -16.93 0.07 -16.99
N TRP A 110 -16.80 1.29 -17.51
CA TRP A 110 -15.51 1.96 -17.66
C TRP A 110 -14.90 2.37 -16.32
N VAL A 111 -15.72 2.70 -15.31
CA VAL A 111 -15.26 3.02 -13.93
C VAL A 111 -14.66 1.79 -13.29
N HIS A 112 -15.33 0.62 -13.43
CA HIS A 112 -14.79 -0.67 -12.98
C HIS A 112 -13.49 -1.02 -13.72
N GLY A 113 -13.41 -0.75 -15.02
CA GLY A 113 -12.17 -0.90 -15.79
C GLY A 113 -11.04 -0.01 -15.27
N LEU A 114 -11.34 1.24 -14.92
CA LEU A 114 -10.38 2.16 -14.32
C LEU A 114 -9.93 1.68 -12.93
N HIS A 115 -10.88 1.25 -12.08
CA HIS A 115 -10.59 0.67 -10.78
C HIS A 115 -9.62 -0.52 -10.93
N GLY A 116 -9.91 -1.46 -11.82
CA GLY A 116 -9.02 -2.59 -12.10
C GLY A 116 -7.66 -2.19 -12.66
N GLY A 117 -7.60 -1.16 -13.52
CA GLY A 117 -6.35 -0.65 -14.10
C GLY A 117 -5.43 0.02 -13.08
N LEU A 118 -6.00 0.74 -12.11
CA LEU A 118 -5.24 1.42 -11.06
C LEU A 118 -4.48 0.44 -10.16
N VAL A 119 -4.91 -0.81 -10.05
CA VAL A 119 -4.23 -1.85 -9.24
C VAL A 119 -2.78 -2.05 -9.65
N LEU A 120 -2.45 -1.89 -10.94
CA LEU A 120 -1.08 -2.03 -11.44
C LEU A 120 -0.15 -0.98 -10.84
N PHE A 121 -0.64 0.26 -10.69
CA PHE A 121 0.13 1.34 -10.05
C PHE A 121 0.27 1.11 -8.54
N VAL A 122 -0.78 0.64 -7.87
CA VAL A 122 -0.73 0.28 -6.44
C VAL A 122 0.35 -0.78 -6.21
N VAL A 123 0.36 -1.87 -6.97
CA VAL A 123 1.38 -2.93 -6.87
C VAL A 123 2.77 -2.39 -7.16
N ALA A 124 2.93 -1.62 -8.23
CA ALA A 124 4.23 -1.06 -8.62
C ALA A 124 4.80 -0.15 -7.52
N PHE A 125 3.98 0.75 -6.95
CA PHE A 125 4.43 1.65 -5.88
C PHE A 125 4.70 0.90 -4.58
N ALA A 126 3.83 -0.04 -4.18
CA ALA A 126 4.04 -0.84 -2.98
C ALA A 126 5.31 -1.69 -3.09
N ALA A 127 5.55 -2.35 -4.22
CA ALA A 127 6.77 -3.12 -4.48
C ALA A 127 8.02 -2.23 -4.50
N TYR A 128 7.96 -1.06 -5.13
CA TYR A 128 9.05 -0.08 -5.09
C TYR A 128 9.38 0.35 -3.66
N ILE A 129 8.35 0.68 -2.86
CA ILE A 129 8.51 1.08 -1.47
C ILE A 129 9.10 -0.07 -0.66
N ALA A 130 8.58 -1.29 -0.77
CA ALA A 130 9.10 -2.47 -0.09
C ALA A 130 10.59 -2.69 -0.42
N ARG A 131 10.97 -2.61 -1.70
CA ARG A 131 12.37 -2.72 -2.14
C ARG A 131 13.26 -1.62 -1.56
N ARG A 132 12.78 -0.38 -1.54
CA ARG A 132 13.49 0.78 -0.95
C ARG A 132 13.73 0.56 0.54
N GLU A 133 12.71 0.15 1.28
CA GLU A 133 12.81 -0.09 2.73
C GLU A 133 13.75 -1.27 3.02
N ALA A 134 13.64 -2.37 2.25
CA ALA A 134 14.55 -3.51 2.39
C ALA A 134 16.02 -3.13 2.16
N ARG A 135 16.30 -2.26 1.18
CA ARG A 135 17.65 -1.70 0.98
C ARG A 135 18.12 -0.84 2.13
N ALA A 136 17.25 0.04 2.66
CA ALA A 136 17.57 0.90 3.80
C ALA A 136 17.86 0.10 5.08
N LEU A 137 17.30 -1.11 5.20
CA LEU A 137 17.54 -2.06 6.28
C LEU A 137 18.76 -2.96 6.05
N GLY A 138 19.35 -2.95 4.84
CA GLY A 138 20.46 -3.82 4.47
C GLY A 138 20.06 -5.26 4.12
N LEU A 139 18.77 -5.51 3.85
CA LEU A 139 18.24 -6.82 3.46
C LEU A 139 18.49 -7.12 1.97
N LEU A 140 18.67 -6.10 1.15
CA LEU A 140 18.99 -6.21 -0.27
C LEU A 140 20.29 -5.48 -0.56
N ARG A 141 21.09 -6.05 -1.49
CA ARG A 141 22.30 -5.38 -2.00
C ARG A 141 21.92 -4.11 -2.78
N PRO A 142 22.77 -3.09 -2.75
CA PRO A 142 22.57 -1.84 -3.50
C PRO A 142 22.42 -2.05 -5.00
#